data_1a52135fd0ad792399cbcda6f127b1f3
#
_entry.id   1a52135fd0ad792399cbcda6f127b1f3
#
_cell.length_a   1.000
_cell.length_b   1.000
_cell.length_c   1.000
_cell.angle_alpha   90.00
_cell.angle_beta   90.00
_cell.angle_gamma   90.00
#
_symmetry.space_group_name_H-M   'P 1'
#
loop_
_entity.id
_entity.type
_entity.pdbx_description
1 polymer ?
#
loop_
_entity_poly.entity_id
_entity_poly.type
_entity_poly.pdbx_seq_one_letter_code
_entity_poly.pdbx_strand_id
1 'polypeptide(L)'
;EPGSAFTWQTGVLTSEVVDIVESRGIKTAILNVSFTCHMPDCLEMPYQPAVRGAEMGNEGEFIYRLGGNSCLSGDYMGLWSFDHELQIGERIVFEDMIHYTMVKTNMFNGIHHPAIALWTKEGKAEIYKQFSYEDYRDRMS
;
A
#
# COMPACT_ATOMS: atom_id res chain seq x y z
N GLU A 1 -0.52 -25.53 -6.95
CA GLU A 1 0.49 -24.55 -6.47
C GLU A 1 0.04 -23.88 -5.18
N PRO A 2 0.25 -24.48 -4.01
CA PRO A 2 -0.28 -23.94 -2.76
C PRO A 2 0.61 -22.85 -2.12
N GLY A 3 1.46 -22.17 -2.88
CA GLY A 3 2.45 -21.21 -2.37
C GLY A 3 1.86 -20.13 -1.47
N SER A 4 0.85 -19.41 -1.93
CA SER A 4 0.22 -18.33 -1.17
C SER A 4 -0.54 -18.83 0.07
N ALA A 5 -0.99 -20.09 0.09
CA ALA A 5 -1.70 -20.65 1.24
C ALA A 5 -0.81 -20.72 2.51
N PHE A 6 0.53 -20.83 2.36
CA PHE A 6 1.45 -20.87 3.48
C PHE A 6 1.70 -19.50 4.13
N THR A 7 1.49 -18.42 3.40
CA THR A 7 1.75 -17.05 3.87
C THR A 7 0.50 -16.18 3.92
N TRP A 8 -0.67 -16.78 3.65
CA TRP A 8 -1.92 -16.06 3.69
C TRP A 8 -2.21 -15.52 5.09
N GLN A 9 -2.61 -14.26 5.15
CA GLN A 9 -2.94 -13.54 6.40
C GLN A 9 -1.78 -13.45 7.42
N THR A 10 -0.54 -13.52 6.94
CA THR A 10 0.64 -13.45 7.82
C THR A 10 1.32 -12.09 7.80
N GLY A 11 0.89 -11.16 6.95
CA GLY A 11 1.50 -9.83 6.91
C GLY A 11 0.63 -8.78 6.24
N VAL A 12 0.94 -7.55 6.56
CA VAL A 12 0.24 -6.35 6.08
C VAL A 12 1.24 -5.35 5.53
N LEU A 13 0.77 -4.45 4.64
CA LEU A 13 1.50 -3.25 4.26
C LEU A 13 0.87 -2.06 4.98
N THR A 14 1.67 -1.32 5.74
CA THR A 14 1.23 -0.10 6.39
C THR A 14 1.70 1.11 5.60
N SER A 15 0.85 2.10 5.46
CA SER A 15 1.13 3.38 4.83
C SER A 15 0.53 4.52 5.64
N GLU A 16 0.79 5.74 5.19
CA GLU A 16 0.29 6.96 5.81
C GLU A 16 -0.28 7.88 4.73
N VAL A 17 -1.39 8.54 5.02
CA VAL A 17 -1.97 9.58 4.17
C VAL A 17 -1.07 10.81 4.20
N VAL A 18 -0.53 11.19 3.06
CA VAL A 18 0.36 12.36 2.93
C VAL A 18 -0.36 13.58 2.35
N ASP A 19 -1.44 13.37 1.63
CA ASP A 19 -2.28 14.44 1.09
C ASP A 19 -3.69 13.94 0.78
N ILE A 20 -4.66 14.85 0.71
CA ILE A 20 -6.02 14.55 0.28
C ILE A 20 -6.41 15.57 -0.78
N VAL A 21 -6.70 15.09 -1.98
CA VAL A 21 -7.08 15.93 -3.12
C VAL A 21 -8.46 15.55 -3.62
N GLU A 22 -9.18 16.50 -4.16
CA GLU A 22 -10.46 16.27 -4.81
C GLU A 22 -10.42 16.68 -6.26
N SER A 23 -10.84 15.78 -7.13
CA SER A 23 -10.96 16.05 -8.56
C SER A 23 -12.21 15.40 -9.12
N ARG A 24 -13.01 16.19 -9.81
CA ARG A 24 -14.28 15.74 -10.43
C ARG A 24 -15.22 15.03 -9.46
N GLY A 25 -15.28 15.53 -8.22
CA GLY A 25 -16.13 14.98 -7.17
C GLY A 25 -15.60 13.67 -6.53
N ILE A 26 -14.37 13.27 -6.84
CA ILE A 26 -13.72 12.11 -6.22
C ILE A 26 -12.63 12.58 -5.28
N LYS A 27 -12.78 12.32 -3.98
CA LYS A 27 -11.73 12.49 -2.99
C LYS A 27 -10.70 11.38 -3.16
N THR A 28 -9.42 11.74 -3.20
CA THR A 28 -8.31 10.78 -3.29
C THR A 28 -7.34 11.06 -2.15
N ALA A 29 -7.15 10.07 -1.29
CA ALA A 29 -6.10 10.08 -0.28
C ALA A 29 -4.81 9.59 -0.93
N ILE A 30 -3.80 10.46 -0.99
CA ILE A 30 -2.46 10.13 -1.49
C ILE A 30 -1.66 9.52 -0.34
N LEU A 31 -1.06 8.38 -0.60
CA LEU A 31 -0.33 7.60 0.39
C LEU A 31 1.19 7.69 0.17
N ASN A 32 1.97 7.47 1.22
CA ASN A 32 3.43 7.33 1.12
C ASN A 32 3.89 5.97 0.59
N VAL A 33 3.00 5.22 -0.04
CA VAL A 33 3.27 4.00 -0.80
C VAL A 33 2.81 4.19 -2.24
N SER A 34 3.17 3.27 -3.12
CA SER A 34 2.76 3.24 -4.52
C SER A 34 2.15 1.89 -4.85
N PHE A 35 1.02 1.87 -5.53
CA PHE A 35 0.46 0.62 -6.06
C PHE A 35 1.40 0.00 -7.09
N THR A 36 1.97 0.82 -7.97
CA THR A 36 2.92 0.37 -8.99
C THR A 36 4.20 -0.21 -8.40
N CYS A 37 4.74 0.40 -7.33
CA CYS A 37 6.01 -0.02 -6.76
C CYS A 37 5.86 -1.10 -5.69
N HIS A 38 4.81 -1.03 -4.88
CA HIS A 38 4.69 -1.82 -3.66
C HIS A 38 3.58 -2.87 -3.72
N MET A 39 2.63 -2.71 -4.62
CA MET A 39 1.49 -3.63 -4.83
C MET A 39 1.21 -3.83 -6.33
N PRO A 40 2.24 -4.12 -7.18
CA PRO A 40 2.04 -4.19 -8.63
C PRO A 40 1.08 -5.31 -9.04
N ASP A 41 0.97 -6.36 -8.28
CA ASP A 41 0.04 -7.46 -8.51
C ASP A 41 -1.43 -7.00 -8.47
N CYS A 42 -1.77 -5.98 -7.66
CA CYS A 42 -3.11 -5.37 -7.66
C CYS A 42 -3.47 -4.74 -9.01
N LEU A 43 -2.48 -4.26 -9.76
CA LEU A 43 -2.66 -3.66 -11.08
C LEU A 43 -2.54 -4.68 -12.23
N GLU A 44 -1.65 -5.66 -12.10
CA GLU A 44 -1.39 -6.69 -13.11
C GLU A 44 -2.52 -7.73 -13.21
N MET A 45 -3.03 -8.17 -12.08
CA MET A 45 -4.25 -8.98 -11.96
C MET A 45 -5.27 -8.16 -11.17
N PRO A 46 -6.04 -7.28 -11.82
CA PRO A 46 -6.78 -6.25 -11.11
C PRO A 46 -7.65 -6.81 -9.99
N TYR A 47 -7.23 -6.58 -8.75
CA TYR A 47 -8.02 -6.84 -7.57
C TYR A 47 -7.84 -5.68 -6.58
N GLN A 48 -8.90 -5.36 -5.88
CA GLN A 48 -8.85 -4.33 -4.85
C GLN A 48 -8.44 -4.98 -3.52
N PRO A 49 -7.30 -4.58 -2.93
CA PRO A 49 -6.88 -5.15 -1.66
C PRO A 49 -7.79 -4.70 -0.52
N ALA A 50 -7.97 -5.58 0.46
CA ALA A 50 -8.70 -5.22 1.68
C ALA A 50 -7.91 -4.18 2.48
N VAL A 51 -8.62 -3.18 3.01
CA VAL A 51 -8.07 -2.14 3.89
C VAL A 51 -8.74 -2.28 5.25
N ARG A 52 -7.93 -2.29 6.30
CA ARG A 52 -8.43 -2.43 7.67
C ARG A 52 -9.30 -1.22 8.03
N GLY A 53 -10.50 -1.49 8.54
CA GLY A 53 -11.45 -0.44 8.92
C GLY A 53 -12.15 0.24 7.75
N ALA A 54 -12.07 -0.32 6.54
CA ALA A 54 -12.77 0.19 5.38
C ALA A 54 -13.46 -0.93 4.60
N GLU A 55 -14.55 -0.59 3.94
CA GLU A 55 -15.28 -1.49 3.04
C GLU A 55 -14.98 -1.12 1.59
N MET A 56 -14.86 -2.14 0.73
CA MET A 56 -14.68 -1.92 -0.71
C MET A 56 -15.98 -1.42 -1.33
N GLY A 57 -15.89 -0.36 -2.13
CA GLY A 57 -17.04 0.17 -2.86
C GLY A 57 -17.29 1.66 -2.60
N ASN A 58 -18.44 2.11 -3.03
CA ASN A 58 -18.85 3.51 -2.99
C ASN A 58 -20.15 3.73 -2.18
N GLU A 59 -20.45 2.82 -1.29
CA GLU A 59 -21.61 2.93 -0.39
C GLU A 59 -21.13 3.44 0.97
N GLY A 60 -21.49 4.64 1.35
CA GLY A 60 -21.10 5.24 2.62
C GLY A 60 -20.96 6.75 2.55
N GLU A 61 -20.61 7.34 3.67
CA GLU A 61 -20.48 8.81 3.80
C GLU A 61 -19.06 9.28 3.44
N PHE A 62 -18.03 8.53 3.85
CA PHE A 62 -16.64 8.92 3.65
C PHE A 62 -15.96 8.00 2.63
N ILE A 63 -16.08 8.36 1.35
CA ILE A 63 -15.59 7.56 0.23
C ILE A 63 -14.31 8.18 -0.31
N TYR A 64 -13.27 7.36 -0.41
CA TYR A 64 -11.98 7.76 -0.94
C TYR A 64 -11.46 6.77 -1.98
N ARG A 65 -10.86 7.30 -3.03
CA ARG A 65 -9.86 6.57 -3.81
C ARG A 65 -8.54 6.61 -3.03
N LEU A 66 -7.78 5.52 -3.05
CA LEU A 66 -6.42 5.51 -2.54
C LEU A 66 -5.44 5.64 -3.71
N GLY A 67 -4.56 6.62 -3.64
CA GLY A 67 -3.56 6.94 -4.65
C GLY A 67 -2.15 6.74 -4.12
N GLY A 68 -1.26 6.30 -5.00
CA GLY A 68 0.16 6.17 -4.69
C GLY A 68 0.93 7.46 -4.96
N ASN A 69 2.22 7.43 -4.66
CA ASN A 69 3.13 8.57 -4.74
C ASN A 69 4.09 8.54 -5.95
N SER A 70 3.84 7.66 -6.93
CA SER A 70 4.62 7.64 -8.17
C SER A 70 4.07 8.61 -9.23
N CYS A 71 4.83 8.87 -10.27
CA CYS A 71 4.39 9.69 -11.40
C CYS A 71 3.45 8.95 -12.37
N LEU A 72 3.20 7.66 -12.18
CA LEU A 72 2.30 6.90 -13.03
C LEU A 72 0.86 7.40 -12.85
N SER A 73 0.22 7.84 -13.92
CA SER A 73 -1.16 8.35 -13.87
C SER A 73 -2.19 7.31 -13.40
N GLY A 74 -1.87 6.02 -13.49
CA GLY A 74 -2.67 4.90 -13.00
C GLY A 74 -2.25 4.38 -11.62
N ASP A 75 -1.40 5.10 -10.88
CA ASP A 75 -0.96 4.70 -9.54
C ASP A 75 -2.03 4.97 -8.48
N TYR A 76 -3.17 4.36 -8.68
CA TYR A 76 -4.30 4.39 -7.73
C TYR A 76 -5.15 3.14 -7.88
N MET A 77 -5.94 2.85 -6.88
CA MET A 77 -6.86 1.71 -6.89
C MET A 77 -8.19 2.09 -6.25
N GLY A 78 -9.25 1.54 -6.80
CA GLY A 78 -10.59 1.39 -6.26
C GLY A 78 -11.21 2.60 -5.55
N LEU A 79 -12.29 2.30 -4.85
CA LEU A 79 -12.94 3.18 -3.88
C LEU A 79 -13.14 2.37 -2.61
N TRP A 80 -12.91 3.02 -1.48
CA TRP A 80 -13.18 2.47 -0.15
C TRP A 80 -14.06 3.43 0.63
N SER A 81 -14.99 2.86 1.37
CA SER A 81 -15.83 3.57 2.33
C SER A 81 -15.23 3.41 3.72
N PHE A 82 -14.98 4.52 4.38
CA PHE A 82 -14.49 4.58 5.76
C PHE A 82 -15.63 4.99 6.69
N ASP A 83 -15.50 4.71 7.97
CA ASP A 83 -16.47 5.11 8.99
C ASP A 83 -16.24 6.54 9.51
N HIS A 84 -15.18 7.20 9.03
CA HIS A 84 -14.80 8.57 9.37
C HIS A 84 -14.10 9.29 8.21
N GLU A 85 -13.94 10.59 8.33
CA GLU A 85 -13.18 11.39 7.37
C GLU A 85 -11.68 11.20 7.59
N LEU A 86 -10.97 10.75 6.54
CA LEU A 86 -9.51 10.55 6.59
C LEU A 86 -8.77 11.86 6.84
N GLN A 87 -7.70 11.78 7.60
CA GLN A 87 -6.82 12.90 7.91
C GLN A 87 -5.39 12.66 7.37
N ILE A 88 -4.68 13.74 7.05
CA ILE A 88 -3.24 13.66 6.76
C ILE A 88 -2.51 13.16 8.00
N GLY A 89 -1.58 12.22 7.80
CA GLY A 89 -0.87 11.52 8.88
C GLY A 89 -1.58 10.25 9.35
N GLU A 90 -2.79 9.98 8.86
CA GLU A 90 -3.52 8.78 9.23
C GLU A 90 -2.93 7.53 8.60
N ARG A 91 -2.92 6.45 9.39
CA ARG A 91 -2.38 5.16 8.93
C ARG A 91 -3.43 4.37 8.17
N ILE A 92 -3.06 3.93 6.96
CA ILE A 92 -3.80 2.98 6.14
C ILE A 92 -3.09 1.64 6.16
N VAL A 93 -3.83 0.56 6.42
CA VAL A 93 -3.28 -0.80 6.51
C VAL A 93 -3.93 -1.66 5.45
N PHE A 94 -3.14 -2.09 4.47
CA PHE A 94 -3.54 -3.08 3.47
C PHE A 94 -3.32 -4.48 4.01
N GLU A 95 -4.35 -5.29 4.01
CA GLU A 95 -4.29 -6.66 4.51
C GLU A 95 -3.68 -7.61 3.47
N ASP A 96 -3.06 -8.65 3.98
CA ASP A 96 -2.51 -9.77 3.20
C ASP A 96 -1.50 -9.37 2.10
N MET A 97 -0.59 -8.44 2.42
CA MET A 97 0.41 -7.89 1.51
C MET A 97 1.78 -8.56 1.69
N ILE A 98 1.84 -9.90 1.71
CA ILE A 98 3.09 -10.62 2.04
C ILE A 98 3.65 -11.42 0.85
N HIS A 99 2.88 -12.29 0.24
CA HIS A 99 3.33 -13.25 -0.76
C HIS A 99 3.76 -12.60 -2.09
N TYR A 100 2.92 -12.64 -3.14
CA TYR A 100 3.26 -12.06 -4.46
C TYR A 100 3.52 -10.56 -4.40
N THR A 101 2.79 -9.84 -3.57
CA THR A 101 2.95 -8.39 -3.41
C THR A 101 4.37 -8.04 -2.99
N MET A 102 4.86 -8.65 -1.91
CA MET A 102 6.16 -8.34 -1.33
C MET A 102 7.33 -8.66 -2.28
N VAL A 103 7.26 -9.79 -3.01
CA VAL A 103 8.36 -10.21 -3.89
C VAL A 103 8.40 -9.50 -5.23
N LYS A 104 7.32 -8.84 -5.63
CA LYS A 104 7.21 -8.08 -6.89
C LYS A 104 7.52 -6.60 -6.75
N THR A 105 7.85 -6.12 -5.56
CA THR A 105 8.14 -4.70 -5.35
C THR A 105 9.29 -4.20 -6.24
N ASN A 106 9.18 -2.96 -6.66
CA ASN A 106 10.18 -2.29 -7.47
C ASN A 106 10.45 -0.87 -6.97
N MET A 107 11.46 -0.21 -7.52
CA MET A 107 11.89 1.14 -7.11
C MET A 107 11.68 2.17 -8.24
N PHE A 108 10.61 2.05 -8.99
CA PHE A 108 10.27 3.04 -10.02
C PHE A 108 10.19 4.45 -9.42
N ASN A 109 10.68 5.45 -10.13
CA ASN A 109 10.87 6.84 -9.68
C ASN A 109 11.86 7.01 -8.49
N GLY A 110 12.64 5.98 -8.13
CA GLY A 110 13.50 6.02 -6.95
C GLY A 110 12.72 5.87 -5.65
N ILE A 111 11.46 5.42 -5.71
CA ILE A 111 10.67 5.12 -4.52
C ILE A 111 11.28 3.90 -3.83
N HIS A 112 11.59 4.03 -2.54
CA HIS A 112 12.21 2.96 -1.77
C HIS A 112 11.23 1.81 -1.56
N HIS A 113 11.75 0.57 -1.52
CA HIS A 113 10.95 -0.55 -1.04
C HIS A 113 10.47 -0.28 0.40
N PRO A 114 9.27 -0.76 0.77
CA PRO A 114 8.83 -0.71 2.15
C PRO A 114 9.83 -1.43 3.07
N ALA A 115 10.08 -0.90 4.25
CA ALA A 115 10.85 -1.61 5.25
C ALA A 115 10.15 -2.92 5.63
N ILE A 116 10.93 -3.97 5.87
CA ILE A 116 10.41 -5.25 6.34
C ILE A 116 10.52 -5.28 7.85
N ALA A 117 9.42 -5.50 8.54
CA ALA A 117 9.37 -5.64 9.99
C ALA A 117 8.77 -6.98 10.40
N LEU A 118 9.22 -7.51 11.51
CA LEU A 118 8.65 -8.69 12.15
C LEU A 118 7.82 -8.26 13.36
N TRP A 119 6.61 -8.79 13.46
CA TRP A 119 5.79 -8.62 14.64
C TRP A 119 6.17 -9.67 15.67
N THR A 120 6.72 -9.25 16.81
CA THR A 120 7.20 -10.15 17.84
C THR A 120 6.07 -10.66 18.73
N LYS A 121 6.34 -11.73 19.49
CA LYS A 121 5.39 -12.27 20.48
C LYS A 121 5.08 -11.29 21.60
N GLU A 122 5.97 -10.34 21.85
CA GLU A 122 5.82 -9.26 22.83
C GLU A 122 4.98 -8.10 22.32
N GLY A 123 4.42 -8.21 21.09
CA GLY A 123 3.56 -7.18 20.48
C GLY A 123 4.32 -5.95 19.98
N LYS A 124 5.55 -6.13 19.53
CA LYS A 124 6.38 -5.05 18.97
C LYS A 124 6.74 -5.33 17.53
N ALA A 125 6.82 -4.27 16.72
CA ALA A 125 7.38 -4.34 15.38
C ALA A 125 8.91 -4.12 15.47
N GLU A 126 9.67 -5.08 14.97
CA GLU A 126 11.13 -4.98 14.87
C GLU A 126 11.52 -4.89 13.40
N ILE A 127 12.29 -3.85 13.03
CA ILE A 127 12.77 -3.68 11.65
C ILE A 127 13.78 -4.78 11.35
N TYR A 128 13.43 -5.64 10.42
CA TYR A 128 14.29 -6.71 9.92
C TYR A 128 15.19 -6.23 8.78
N LYS A 129 14.63 -5.45 7.85
CA LYS A 129 15.35 -4.86 6.73
C LYS A 129 14.82 -3.47 6.42
N GLN A 130 15.74 -2.55 6.19
CA GLN A 130 15.45 -1.22 5.67
C GLN A 130 16.20 -1.05 4.34
N PHE A 131 15.57 -0.35 3.40
CA PHE A 131 16.12 -0.06 2.09
C PHE A 131 16.51 1.42 2.03
N SER A 132 17.56 1.72 1.26
CA SER A 132 18.14 3.05 1.17
C SER A 132 18.32 3.49 -0.28
N TYR A 133 18.83 4.70 -0.48
CA TYR A 133 19.20 5.18 -1.80
C TYR A 133 20.27 4.31 -2.47
N GLU A 134 21.20 3.74 -1.70
CA GLU A 134 22.25 2.86 -2.21
C GLU A 134 21.67 1.62 -2.90
N ASP A 135 20.61 1.03 -2.36
CA ASP A 135 19.91 -0.11 -2.99
C ASP A 135 19.39 0.25 -4.40
N TYR A 136 18.90 1.47 -4.57
CA TYR A 136 18.45 1.97 -5.88
C TYR A 136 19.64 2.27 -6.80
N ARG A 137 20.63 3.02 -6.33
CA ARG A 137 21.83 3.40 -7.10
C ARG A 137 22.58 2.18 -7.60
N ASP A 138 22.86 1.22 -6.71
CA ASP A 138 23.70 0.06 -7.01
C ASP A 138 23.02 -0.93 -7.96
N ARG A 139 21.69 -0.85 -8.10
CA ARG A 139 20.95 -1.57 -9.12
C ARG A 139 21.12 -0.95 -10.51
N MET A 140 21.37 0.36 -10.59
CA MET A 140 21.40 1.13 -11.83
C MET A 140 22.81 1.31 -12.40
N SER A 141 23.85 0.97 -11.65
CA SER A 141 25.28 1.16 -12.03
C SER A 141 26.01 -0.14 -12.34
#